data_1abf7601e45b8cf5b59a8921357d35b7
#
_entry.id   1abf7601e45b8cf5b59a8921357d35b7
#
_cell.length_a   1.000
_cell.length_b   1.000
_cell.length_c   1.000
_cell.angle_alpha   90.00
_cell.angle_beta   90.00
_cell.angle_gamma   90.00
#
_symmetry.space_group_name_H-M   'P 1'
#
loop_
_entity.id
_entity.type
_entity.pdbx_description
1 polymer ?
#
loop_
_entity_poly.entity_id
_entity_poly.type
_entity_poly.pdbx_seq_one_letter_code
_entity_poly.pdbx_strand_id
1 'polypeptide(L)'
;MRLLITGATGYVGSRLVCALLKKGHDVVVTSRDPRRLDRFSWSSRVTKVAMDADDASSVKRAMAEAGAIDAVYYLVHGIGRADFANGDRDAARNVAEAARDAGVGRIIYLGGFVPADDELSSHLQSRADVAEGLTVEDGPELVWLRAAVIIGAGSTSFEIIRYMADRLPVIPEPAWIVNEMDPISIRDAIHYLVASCESSLPPGEYDISGPDHARYISILHEYISAVRFPRLRLPVYGVSTRLAGRLGGRFVPAPSSLTEELVTSLNHPMTASEHRIRDLIPPPEGGLTPMRDAVRASVHSPSPRPVCDLDDLHHLAVTDPAWAGGDLLRAKRAIGETIGGTLRMSARIAGTLLPSRG
;
A
#
# COMPACT_ATOMS: atom_id res chain seq x y z
N MET A 1 20.47 -6.78 -10.37
CA MET A 1 20.72 -6.66 -8.93
C MET A 1 19.98 -7.78 -8.21
N ARG A 2 20.48 -8.21 -7.06
CA ARG A 2 19.78 -9.13 -6.15
C ARG A 2 19.20 -8.34 -4.98
N LEU A 3 17.88 -8.35 -4.84
CA LEU A 3 17.13 -7.45 -3.97
C LEU A 3 16.33 -8.26 -2.93
N LEU A 4 16.50 -7.94 -1.64
CA LEU A 4 15.73 -8.56 -0.58
C LEU A 4 14.54 -7.67 -0.20
N ILE A 5 13.34 -8.25 -0.14
CA ILE A 5 12.10 -7.51 0.16
C ILE A 5 11.48 -8.06 1.44
N THR A 6 11.44 -7.23 2.48
CA THR A 6 10.60 -7.46 3.65
C THR A 6 9.19 -6.94 3.38
N GLY A 7 8.15 -7.55 3.95
CA GLY A 7 6.79 -7.10 3.72
C GLY A 7 6.23 -7.39 2.31
N ALA A 8 6.81 -8.34 1.57
CA ALA A 8 6.41 -8.73 0.22
C ALA A 8 4.94 -9.21 0.09
N THR A 9 4.30 -9.61 1.19
CA THR A 9 2.90 -10.04 1.23
C THR A 9 1.91 -8.88 1.35
N GLY A 10 2.40 -7.66 1.61
CA GLY A 10 1.59 -6.46 1.72
C GLY A 10 1.14 -5.90 0.37
N TYR A 11 0.26 -4.91 0.41
CA TYR A 11 -0.30 -4.26 -0.77
C TYR A 11 0.77 -3.69 -1.71
N VAL A 12 1.67 -2.86 -1.18
CA VAL A 12 2.77 -2.26 -1.93
C VAL A 12 3.82 -3.32 -2.27
N GLY A 13 4.23 -4.13 -1.28
CA GLY A 13 5.30 -5.11 -1.45
C GLY A 13 5.01 -6.14 -2.54
N SER A 14 3.78 -6.67 -2.63
CA SER A 14 3.42 -7.64 -3.66
C SER A 14 3.48 -7.07 -5.09
N ARG A 15 3.12 -5.80 -5.26
CA ARG A 15 3.21 -5.07 -6.54
C ARG A 15 4.67 -4.73 -6.89
N LEU A 16 5.46 -4.35 -5.89
CA LEU A 16 6.88 -4.09 -6.06
C LEU A 16 7.64 -5.32 -6.52
N VAL A 17 7.37 -6.51 -5.93
CA VAL A 17 7.98 -7.78 -6.39
C VAL A 17 7.74 -7.98 -7.89
N CYS A 18 6.49 -7.80 -8.36
CA CYS A 18 6.19 -7.95 -9.79
C CYS A 18 6.94 -6.95 -10.66
N ALA A 19 7.03 -5.69 -10.21
CA ALA A 19 7.71 -4.63 -10.95
C ALA A 19 9.22 -4.90 -11.06
N LEU A 20 9.87 -5.33 -9.98
CA LEU A 20 11.30 -5.66 -9.95
C LEU A 20 11.61 -6.89 -10.81
N LEU A 21 10.78 -7.94 -10.75
CA LEU A 21 10.91 -9.11 -11.62
C LEU A 21 10.73 -8.76 -13.11
N LYS A 22 9.85 -7.81 -13.43
CA LYS A 22 9.66 -7.31 -14.80
C LYS A 22 10.88 -6.54 -15.32
N LYS A 23 11.62 -5.90 -14.41
CA LYS A 23 12.90 -5.22 -14.70
C LYS A 23 14.11 -6.18 -14.80
N GLY A 24 13.91 -7.47 -14.51
CA GLY A 24 14.97 -8.49 -14.59
C GLY A 24 15.84 -8.58 -13.34
N HIS A 25 15.40 -8.04 -12.20
CA HIS A 25 16.11 -8.22 -10.95
C HIS A 25 15.91 -9.63 -10.38
N ASP A 26 16.90 -10.13 -9.65
CA ASP A 26 16.80 -11.32 -8.82
C ASP A 26 16.19 -10.92 -7.46
N VAL A 27 15.05 -11.49 -7.11
CA VAL A 27 14.28 -11.07 -5.95
C VAL A 27 14.25 -12.14 -4.88
N VAL A 28 14.66 -11.78 -3.69
CA VAL A 28 14.53 -12.57 -2.46
C VAL A 28 13.40 -11.96 -1.63
N VAL A 29 12.43 -12.77 -1.25
CA VAL A 29 11.30 -12.32 -0.40
C VAL A 29 11.34 -13.00 0.95
N THR A 30 11.01 -12.24 2.00
CA THR A 30 11.00 -12.78 3.35
C THR A 30 9.59 -12.85 3.94
N SER A 31 9.36 -13.86 4.77
CA SER A 31 8.13 -14.04 5.54
C SER A 31 8.41 -14.88 6.79
N ARG A 32 7.67 -14.65 7.88
CA ARG A 32 7.70 -15.55 9.05
C ARG A 32 7.29 -16.99 8.72
N ASP A 33 6.40 -17.15 7.75
CA ASP A 33 6.01 -18.45 7.19
C ASP A 33 6.11 -18.38 5.66
N PRO A 34 7.19 -18.94 5.05
CA PRO A 34 7.39 -18.92 3.60
C PRO A 34 6.26 -19.59 2.79
N ARG A 35 5.51 -20.52 3.38
CA ARG A 35 4.35 -21.18 2.71
C ARG A 35 3.26 -20.16 2.36
N ARG A 36 3.14 -19.07 3.11
CA ARG A 36 2.21 -17.97 2.80
C ARG A 36 2.51 -17.25 1.50
N LEU A 37 3.74 -17.39 1.00
CA LEU A 37 4.19 -16.78 -0.25
C LEU A 37 3.69 -17.58 -1.47
N ASP A 38 3.28 -18.84 -1.31
CA ASP A 38 2.87 -19.71 -2.40
C ASP A 38 1.57 -19.28 -3.10
N ARG A 39 0.77 -18.46 -2.43
CA ARG A 39 -0.47 -17.90 -2.99
C ARG A 39 -0.24 -16.77 -4.01
N PHE A 40 0.98 -16.24 -4.11
CA PHE A 40 1.30 -15.14 -5.01
C PHE A 40 1.77 -15.64 -6.37
N SER A 41 1.35 -14.98 -7.45
CA SER A 41 1.69 -15.38 -8.82
C SER A 41 3.19 -15.31 -9.14
N TRP A 42 3.96 -14.57 -8.37
CA TRP A 42 5.41 -14.47 -8.48
C TRP A 42 6.18 -15.54 -7.69
N SER A 43 5.51 -16.37 -6.91
CA SER A 43 6.10 -17.29 -5.92
C SER A 43 7.15 -18.24 -6.48
N SER A 44 6.99 -18.72 -7.71
CA SER A 44 7.95 -19.59 -8.40
C SER A 44 9.14 -18.84 -9.03
N ARG A 45 9.12 -17.52 -9.01
CA ARG A 45 10.12 -16.66 -9.67
C ARG A 45 11.05 -15.95 -8.69
N VAL A 46 10.91 -16.23 -7.40
CA VAL A 46 11.64 -15.57 -6.30
C VAL A 46 12.28 -16.59 -5.39
N THR A 47 13.36 -16.21 -4.72
CA THR A 47 13.89 -16.96 -3.58
C THR A 47 13.07 -16.62 -2.34
N LYS A 48 12.61 -17.63 -1.61
CA LYS A 48 11.78 -17.47 -0.40
C LYS A 48 12.61 -17.81 0.83
N VAL A 49 12.69 -16.90 1.79
CA VAL A 49 13.48 -17.05 3.01
C VAL A 49 12.62 -16.83 4.24
N ALA A 50 12.75 -17.68 5.24
CA ALA A 50 12.08 -17.50 6.53
C ALA A 50 12.77 -16.40 7.33
N MET A 51 11.98 -15.37 7.76
CA MET A 51 12.51 -14.27 8.57
C MET A 51 11.45 -13.73 9.50
N ASP A 52 11.78 -13.62 10.77
CA ASP A 52 11.06 -12.82 11.74
C ASP A 52 11.93 -11.60 12.11
N ALA A 53 11.46 -10.41 11.78
CA ALA A 53 12.20 -9.18 12.02
C ALA A 53 12.33 -8.86 13.53
N ASP A 54 11.42 -9.37 14.35
CA ASP A 54 11.47 -9.22 15.81
C ASP A 54 12.57 -10.10 16.47
N ASP A 55 13.14 -11.08 15.73
CA ASP A 55 14.21 -11.96 16.18
C ASP A 55 15.50 -11.70 15.41
N ALA A 56 16.47 -11.03 16.04
CA ALA A 56 17.78 -10.72 15.44
C ALA A 56 18.50 -11.95 14.89
N SER A 57 18.37 -13.10 15.57
CA SER A 57 18.99 -14.36 15.12
C SER A 57 18.31 -14.91 13.87
N SER A 58 17.00 -14.75 13.74
CA SER A 58 16.25 -15.09 12.53
C SER A 58 16.66 -14.20 11.36
N VAL A 59 16.82 -12.89 11.60
CA VAL A 59 17.25 -11.95 10.57
C VAL A 59 18.66 -12.28 10.06
N LYS A 60 19.61 -12.56 10.97
CA LYS A 60 21.00 -12.96 10.57
C LYS A 60 21.01 -14.25 9.74
N ARG A 61 20.26 -15.26 10.15
CA ARG A 61 20.11 -16.50 9.36
C ARG A 61 19.52 -16.23 7.98
N ALA A 62 18.47 -15.39 7.93
CA ALA A 62 17.83 -15.04 6.67
C ALA A 62 18.77 -14.31 5.70
N MET A 63 19.57 -13.38 6.17
CA MET A 63 20.59 -12.70 5.36
C MET A 63 21.64 -13.69 4.83
N ALA A 64 22.13 -14.61 5.67
CA ALA A 64 23.07 -15.63 5.26
C ALA A 64 22.48 -16.58 4.19
N GLU A 65 21.22 -17.00 4.34
CA GLU A 65 20.50 -17.86 3.38
C GLU A 65 20.22 -17.11 2.07
N ALA A 66 19.92 -15.81 2.14
CA ALA A 66 19.68 -14.97 0.97
C ALA A 66 20.96 -14.80 0.10
N GLY A 67 22.14 -14.94 0.68
CA GLY A 67 23.42 -14.74 -0.01
C GLY A 67 23.75 -13.26 -0.23
N ALA A 68 24.55 -12.95 -1.24
CA ALA A 68 24.94 -11.57 -1.54
C ALA A 68 23.71 -10.77 -1.99
N ILE A 69 23.37 -9.69 -1.26
CA ILE A 69 22.25 -8.80 -1.51
C ILE A 69 22.78 -7.39 -1.82
N ASP A 70 22.34 -6.80 -2.92
CA ASP A 70 22.73 -5.44 -3.31
C ASP A 70 21.96 -4.38 -2.52
N ALA A 71 20.64 -4.59 -2.33
CA ALA A 71 19.81 -3.68 -1.56
C ALA A 71 18.63 -4.41 -0.86
N VAL A 72 18.17 -3.83 0.26
CA VAL A 72 17.02 -4.29 1.03
C VAL A 72 15.87 -3.28 0.90
N TYR A 73 14.69 -3.77 0.58
CA TYR A 73 13.45 -3.01 0.73
C TYR A 73 12.82 -3.32 2.08
N TYR A 74 12.71 -2.29 2.93
CA TYR A 74 12.05 -2.41 4.22
C TYR A 74 10.62 -1.88 4.12
N LEU A 75 9.65 -2.81 4.09
CA LEU A 75 8.22 -2.52 3.93
C LEU A 75 7.38 -3.13 5.07
N VAL A 76 8.02 -3.49 6.18
CA VAL A 76 7.35 -4.05 7.36
C VAL A 76 6.96 -2.94 8.31
N HIS A 77 5.79 -3.06 8.88
CA HIS A 77 5.34 -2.29 10.03
C HIS A 77 4.29 -3.07 10.81
N GLY A 78 4.29 -2.88 12.12
CA GLY A 78 3.45 -3.63 13.07
C GLY A 78 2.11 -2.95 13.38
N ILE A 79 1.58 -2.07 12.52
CA ILE A 79 0.31 -1.38 12.75
C ILE A 79 -0.78 -2.38 13.16
N GLY A 80 -1.47 -2.11 14.28
CA GLY A 80 -2.50 -2.98 14.82
C GLY A 80 -2.01 -3.99 15.88
N ARG A 81 -0.73 -3.97 16.25
CA ARG A 81 -0.18 -4.73 17.41
C ARG A 81 -0.19 -3.85 18.66
N ALA A 82 -0.38 -4.44 19.83
CA ALA A 82 -0.57 -3.69 21.09
C ALA A 82 0.64 -2.83 21.53
N ASP A 83 1.87 -3.17 21.08
CA ASP A 83 3.12 -2.45 21.38
C ASP A 83 3.97 -2.32 20.13
N PHE A 84 3.38 -1.71 19.08
CA PHE A 84 4.02 -1.67 17.77
C PHE A 84 5.16 -0.65 17.66
N ALA A 85 5.13 0.46 18.41
CA ALA A 85 6.09 1.54 18.22
C ALA A 85 7.52 1.12 18.57
N ASN A 86 7.75 0.57 19.78
CA ASN A 86 9.07 0.08 20.18
C ASN A 86 9.49 -1.15 19.38
N GLY A 87 8.55 -2.08 19.14
CA GLY A 87 8.80 -3.28 18.35
C GLY A 87 9.19 -2.99 16.90
N ASP A 88 8.58 -1.98 16.27
CA ASP A 88 8.91 -1.61 14.88
C ASP A 88 10.33 -1.04 14.74
N ARG A 89 10.78 -0.22 15.70
CA ARG A 89 12.14 0.31 15.76
C ARG A 89 13.18 -0.79 15.94
N ASP A 90 12.96 -1.69 16.88
CA ASP A 90 13.89 -2.79 17.17
C ASP A 90 13.96 -3.77 16.01
N ALA A 91 12.84 -4.11 15.38
CA ALA A 91 12.79 -4.92 14.17
C ALA A 91 13.55 -4.27 13.00
N ALA A 92 13.42 -2.95 12.84
CA ALA A 92 14.17 -2.19 11.84
C ALA A 92 15.68 -2.25 12.10
N ARG A 93 16.11 -2.06 13.36
CA ARG A 93 17.51 -2.15 13.76
C ARG A 93 18.09 -3.54 13.53
N ASN A 94 17.37 -4.60 13.88
CA ASN A 94 17.80 -5.98 13.62
C ASN A 94 18.11 -6.19 12.13
N VAL A 95 17.25 -5.65 11.24
CA VAL A 95 17.44 -5.76 9.79
C VAL A 95 18.65 -4.93 9.34
N ALA A 96 18.80 -3.69 9.82
CA ALA A 96 19.92 -2.82 9.45
C ALA A 96 21.29 -3.38 9.89
N GLU A 97 21.38 -3.89 11.14
CA GLU A 97 22.60 -4.51 11.64
C GLU A 97 22.97 -5.78 10.86
N ALA A 98 21.99 -6.64 10.56
CA ALA A 98 22.25 -7.84 9.78
C ALA A 98 22.60 -7.52 8.32
N ALA A 99 22.01 -6.46 7.74
CA ALA A 99 22.35 -5.96 6.42
C ALA A 99 23.77 -5.40 6.38
N ARG A 100 24.20 -4.63 7.40
CA ARG A 100 25.59 -4.18 7.56
C ARG A 100 26.56 -5.36 7.63
N ASP A 101 26.27 -6.34 8.50
CA ASP A 101 27.12 -7.51 8.71
C ASP A 101 27.23 -8.37 7.42
N ALA A 102 26.22 -8.33 6.56
CA ALA A 102 26.18 -8.99 5.25
C ALA A 102 26.78 -8.14 4.10
N GLY A 103 27.22 -6.92 4.36
CA GLY A 103 27.80 -6.03 3.35
C GLY A 103 26.78 -5.45 2.35
N VAL A 104 25.50 -5.35 2.73
CA VAL A 104 24.48 -4.71 1.91
C VAL A 104 24.78 -3.22 1.77
N GLY A 105 24.75 -2.69 0.54
CA GLY A 105 25.08 -1.29 0.28
C GLY A 105 23.94 -0.31 0.60
N ARG A 106 22.68 -0.73 0.50
CA ARG A 106 21.52 0.19 0.58
C ARG A 106 20.29 -0.43 1.21
N ILE A 107 19.57 0.37 2.00
CA ILE A 107 18.20 0.09 2.45
C ILE A 107 17.27 1.13 1.85
N ILE A 108 16.16 0.68 1.26
CA ILE A 108 15.09 1.52 0.74
C ILE A 108 13.87 1.31 1.65
N TYR A 109 13.47 2.37 2.35
CA TYR A 109 12.34 2.35 3.27
C TYR A 109 11.18 3.17 2.72
N LEU A 110 9.98 2.60 2.70
CA LEU A 110 8.75 3.34 2.41
C LEU A 110 8.04 3.63 3.73
N GLY A 111 8.11 4.87 4.16
CA GLY A 111 7.42 5.38 5.35
C GLY A 111 6.30 6.37 5.02
N GLY A 112 5.85 7.10 6.04
CA GLY A 112 4.91 8.21 5.90
C GLY A 112 5.61 9.56 6.00
N PHE A 113 4.94 10.63 5.58
CA PHE A 113 5.36 11.98 5.95
C PHE A 113 5.38 12.11 7.47
N VAL A 114 6.35 12.82 7.98
CA VAL A 114 6.47 13.15 9.39
C VAL A 114 6.29 14.67 9.49
N PRO A 115 5.11 15.15 9.90
CA PRO A 115 4.89 16.57 10.14
C PRO A 115 5.88 17.12 11.18
N ALA A 116 6.21 18.39 11.06
CA ALA A 116 7.11 19.08 11.99
C ALA A 116 6.43 19.46 13.34
N ASP A 117 5.28 18.87 13.64
CA ASP A 117 4.50 19.15 14.83
C ASP A 117 5.08 18.47 16.07
N ASP A 118 4.96 19.10 17.23
CA ASP A 118 5.48 18.59 18.51
C ASP A 118 4.71 17.36 19.03
N GLU A 119 3.47 17.15 18.60
CA GLU A 119 2.61 16.03 19.03
C GLU A 119 2.18 15.16 17.83
N LEU A 120 3.05 14.25 17.41
CA LEU A 120 2.73 13.27 16.38
C LEU A 120 1.77 12.19 16.90
N SER A 121 0.91 11.68 16.02
CA SER A 121 0.18 10.44 16.35
C SER A 121 1.18 9.28 16.52
N SER A 122 0.82 8.28 17.33
CA SER A 122 1.67 7.09 17.55
C SER A 122 2.08 6.42 16.23
N HIS A 123 1.20 6.45 15.25
CA HIS A 123 1.48 5.93 13.91
C HIS A 123 2.57 6.74 13.17
N LEU A 124 2.50 8.07 13.21
CA LEU A 124 3.49 8.93 12.55
C LEU A 124 4.84 8.87 13.28
N GLN A 125 4.83 8.84 14.61
CA GLN A 125 6.03 8.65 15.42
C GLN A 125 6.73 7.33 15.10
N SER A 126 5.99 6.21 15.03
CA SER A 126 6.55 4.90 14.67
C SER A 126 7.27 4.92 13.31
N ARG A 127 6.82 5.76 12.35
CA ARG A 127 7.50 5.90 11.05
C ARG A 127 8.88 6.55 11.15
N ALA A 128 9.00 7.57 12.01
CA ALA A 128 10.28 8.19 12.31
C ALA A 128 11.19 7.24 13.08
N ASP A 129 10.64 6.53 14.08
CA ASP A 129 11.38 5.56 14.91
C ASP A 129 11.93 4.40 14.07
N VAL A 130 11.19 3.94 13.05
CA VAL A 130 11.67 2.94 12.09
C VAL A 130 12.86 3.46 11.30
N ALA A 131 12.80 4.69 10.79
CA ALA A 131 13.92 5.29 10.05
C ALA A 131 15.17 5.43 10.93
N GLU A 132 14.99 5.83 12.20
CA GLU A 132 16.06 5.84 13.18
C GLU A 132 16.65 4.43 13.42
N GLY A 133 15.78 3.41 13.55
CA GLY A 133 16.20 2.02 13.69
C GLY A 133 16.98 1.48 12.48
N LEU A 134 16.63 1.94 11.27
CA LEU A 134 17.34 1.57 10.03
C LEU A 134 18.69 2.29 9.87
N THR A 135 18.94 3.33 10.64
CA THR A 135 20.21 4.07 10.61
C THR A 135 21.15 3.53 11.68
N VAL A 136 22.15 2.76 11.28
CA VAL A 136 23.17 2.18 12.19
C VAL A 136 24.57 2.63 11.76
N GLU A 137 25.49 2.68 12.72
CA GLU A 137 26.89 3.05 12.47
C GLU A 137 27.52 2.07 11.47
N ASP A 138 28.24 2.61 10.49
CA ASP A 138 28.83 1.85 9.37
C ASP A 138 27.84 0.96 8.60
N GLY A 139 26.53 1.29 8.68
CA GLY A 139 25.46 0.55 8.05
C GLY A 139 25.22 0.90 6.58
N PRO A 140 24.24 0.22 5.96
CA PRO A 140 23.80 0.53 4.60
C PRO A 140 23.30 1.98 4.46
N GLU A 141 23.49 2.56 3.29
CA GLU A 141 22.89 3.85 2.94
C GLU A 141 21.36 3.77 3.04
N LEU A 142 20.75 4.64 3.83
CA LEU A 142 19.28 4.71 3.91
C LEU A 142 18.72 5.68 2.87
N VAL A 143 17.79 5.18 2.05
CA VAL A 143 16.89 5.98 1.21
C VAL A 143 15.49 5.85 1.79
N TRP A 144 15.02 6.90 2.44
CA TRP A 144 13.70 6.93 3.05
C TRP A 144 12.72 7.67 2.14
N LEU A 145 11.84 6.92 1.46
CA LEU A 145 10.73 7.47 0.69
C LEU A 145 9.54 7.70 1.63
N ARG A 146 9.06 8.94 1.71
CA ARG A 146 7.93 9.33 2.55
C ARG A 146 6.72 9.60 1.67
N ALA A 147 5.58 9.02 2.01
CA ALA A 147 4.33 9.18 1.27
C ALA A 147 3.15 9.47 2.22
N ALA A 148 2.17 10.20 1.73
CA ALA A 148 0.85 10.31 2.36
C ALA A 148 -0.03 9.10 2.00
N VAL A 149 -1.28 9.37 1.61
CA VAL A 149 -2.23 8.34 1.17
C VAL A 149 -1.81 7.79 -0.19
N ILE A 150 -1.57 6.48 -0.26
CA ILE A 150 -1.35 5.77 -1.52
C ILE A 150 -2.71 5.32 -2.05
N ILE A 151 -3.08 5.82 -3.24
CA ILE A 151 -4.38 5.54 -3.87
C ILE A 151 -4.27 4.31 -4.77
N GLY A 152 -5.17 3.35 -4.51
CA GLY A 152 -5.32 2.13 -5.30
C GLY A 152 -6.27 1.15 -4.62
N ALA A 153 -7.00 0.35 -5.36
CA ALA A 153 -7.89 -0.67 -4.80
C ALA A 153 -7.07 -1.71 -4.04
N GLY A 154 -7.40 -1.92 -2.76
CA GLY A 154 -6.65 -2.77 -1.84
C GLY A 154 -5.72 -2.00 -0.89
N SER A 155 -5.44 -0.72 -1.15
CA SER A 155 -4.74 0.16 -0.19
C SER A 155 -5.63 0.41 1.01
N THR A 156 -5.13 0.17 2.22
CA THR A 156 -5.95 0.27 3.45
C THR A 156 -6.56 1.67 3.62
N SER A 157 -5.76 2.73 3.45
CA SER A 157 -6.25 4.11 3.58
C SER A 157 -7.35 4.43 2.58
N PHE A 158 -7.19 4.02 1.33
CA PHE A 158 -8.20 4.22 0.29
C PHE A 158 -9.46 3.38 0.54
N GLU A 159 -9.32 2.15 1.00
CA GLU A 159 -10.45 1.28 1.31
C GLU A 159 -11.28 1.78 2.50
N ILE A 160 -10.65 2.39 3.52
CA ILE A 160 -11.38 3.04 4.63
C ILE A 160 -12.30 4.14 4.08
N ILE A 161 -11.77 5.03 3.24
CA ILE A 161 -12.55 6.11 2.60
C ILE A 161 -13.68 5.53 1.76
N ARG A 162 -13.39 4.48 0.99
CA ARG A 162 -14.36 3.77 0.15
C ARG A 162 -15.52 3.21 0.98
N TYR A 163 -15.23 2.47 2.06
CA TYR A 163 -16.28 1.88 2.89
C TYR A 163 -17.11 2.92 3.63
N MET A 164 -16.50 4.02 4.06
CA MET A 164 -17.25 5.13 4.62
C MET A 164 -18.24 5.69 3.59
N ALA A 165 -17.81 5.89 2.34
CA ALA A 165 -18.70 6.34 1.27
C ALA A 165 -19.78 5.32 0.91
N ASP A 166 -19.46 4.03 0.89
CA ASP A 166 -20.40 2.97 0.51
C ASP A 166 -21.52 2.78 1.55
N ARG A 167 -21.18 2.83 2.83
CA ARG A 167 -22.06 2.43 3.94
C ARG A 167 -22.80 3.58 4.61
N LEU A 168 -22.29 4.80 4.49
CA LEU A 168 -22.92 5.96 5.12
C LEU A 168 -23.82 6.70 4.10
N PRO A 169 -25.14 6.72 4.29
CA PRO A 169 -26.05 7.49 3.44
C PRO A 169 -25.87 9.00 3.66
N VAL A 170 -25.47 9.39 4.87
CA VAL A 170 -25.07 10.74 5.25
C VAL A 170 -23.62 10.70 5.70
N ILE A 171 -22.76 11.43 5.01
CA ILE A 171 -21.35 11.51 5.31
C ILE A 171 -21.10 12.67 6.27
N PRO A 172 -20.63 12.40 7.50
CA PRO A 172 -20.20 13.46 8.39
C PRO A 172 -18.90 14.07 7.90
N GLU A 173 -18.84 15.40 7.84
CA GLU A 173 -17.64 16.17 7.48
C GLU A 173 -17.11 16.91 8.73
N PRO A 174 -16.31 16.26 9.60
CA PRO A 174 -15.69 16.92 10.74
C PRO A 174 -14.58 17.86 10.29
N ALA A 175 -14.22 18.85 11.14
CA ALA A 175 -13.26 19.89 10.80
C ALA A 175 -11.88 19.35 10.35
N TRP A 176 -11.42 18.25 10.92
CA TRP A 176 -10.12 17.65 10.58
C TRP A 176 -10.08 16.99 9.18
N ILE A 177 -11.23 16.67 8.55
CA ILE A 177 -11.23 16.04 7.20
C ILE A 177 -10.86 17.02 6.09
N VAL A 178 -10.78 18.33 6.41
CA VAL A 178 -10.33 19.36 5.47
C VAL A 178 -8.83 19.63 5.54
N ASN A 179 -8.08 18.94 6.42
CA ASN A 179 -6.64 19.01 6.44
C ASN A 179 -6.07 18.63 5.07
N GLU A 180 -4.97 19.29 4.73
CA GLU A 180 -4.31 19.15 3.44
C GLU A 180 -3.42 17.92 3.38
N MET A 181 -3.28 17.37 2.18
CA MET A 181 -2.42 16.23 1.90
C MET A 181 -1.97 16.22 0.45
N ASP A 182 -0.85 15.55 0.19
CA ASP A 182 -0.32 15.29 -1.15
C ASP A 182 -0.40 13.78 -1.41
N PRO A 183 -1.51 13.28 -1.97
CA PRO A 183 -1.68 11.85 -2.22
C PRO A 183 -0.79 11.38 -3.37
N ILE A 184 -0.49 10.08 -3.39
CA ILE A 184 0.25 9.46 -4.48
C ILE A 184 -0.49 8.23 -5.02
N SER A 185 -0.45 8.03 -6.33
CA SER A 185 -0.92 6.82 -6.99
C SER A 185 -0.01 5.64 -6.63
N ILE A 186 -0.59 4.43 -6.49
CA ILE A 186 0.20 3.20 -6.34
C ILE A 186 1.17 2.99 -7.53
N ARG A 187 0.78 3.37 -8.75
CA ARG A 187 1.64 3.32 -9.94
C ARG A 187 2.91 4.16 -9.73
N ASP A 188 2.74 5.38 -9.25
CA ASP A 188 3.83 6.32 -9.08
C ASP A 188 4.70 5.97 -7.86
N ALA A 189 4.09 5.46 -6.78
CA ALA A 189 4.82 4.94 -5.63
C ALA A 189 5.72 3.75 -6.02
N ILE A 190 5.22 2.81 -6.81
CA ILE A 190 6.02 1.69 -7.33
C ILE A 190 7.11 2.20 -8.28
N HIS A 191 6.85 3.20 -9.12
CA HIS A 191 7.85 3.81 -9.97
C HIS A 191 9.05 4.34 -9.15
N TYR A 192 8.78 5.16 -8.12
CA TYR A 192 9.84 5.68 -7.26
C TYR A 192 10.58 4.59 -6.48
N LEU A 193 9.87 3.58 -5.97
CA LEU A 193 10.49 2.44 -5.31
C LEU A 193 11.46 1.70 -6.24
N VAL A 194 11.04 1.36 -7.46
CA VAL A 194 11.89 0.67 -8.43
C VAL A 194 13.08 1.53 -8.81
N ALA A 195 12.87 2.80 -9.13
CA ALA A 195 13.95 3.70 -9.53
C ALA A 195 14.97 3.95 -8.40
N SER A 196 14.56 3.86 -7.13
CA SER A 196 15.47 4.08 -5.97
C SER A 196 16.56 3.02 -5.82
N CYS A 197 16.41 1.81 -6.36
CA CYS A 197 17.50 0.84 -6.39
C CYS A 197 18.36 0.96 -7.65
N GLU A 198 17.80 1.43 -8.77
CA GLU A 198 18.48 1.54 -10.06
C GLU A 198 19.28 2.85 -10.21
N SER A 199 18.87 3.91 -9.51
CA SER A 199 19.47 5.24 -9.61
C SER A 199 20.63 5.43 -8.64
N SER A 200 21.49 6.40 -8.95
CA SER A 200 22.51 6.93 -8.04
C SER A 200 21.91 7.90 -7.00
N LEU A 201 20.67 7.65 -6.56
CA LEU A 201 19.99 8.49 -5.57
C LEU A 201 20.83 8.56 -4.29
N PRO A 202 21.25 9.76 -3.83
CA PRO A 202 22.00 9.87 -2.57
C PRO A 202 21.20 9.35 -1.38
N PRO A 203 21.86 8.89 -0.31
CA PRO A 203 21.14 8.56 0.93
C PRO A 203 20.43 9.78 1.48
N GLY A 204 19.28 9.59 2.11
CA GLY A 204 18.46 10.67 2.68
C GLY A 204 16.97 10.40 2.62
N GLU A 205 16.23 11.42 2.99
CA GLU A 205 14.77 11.43 3.05
C GLU A 205 14.21 12.10 1.81
N TYR A 206 13.18 11.51 1.21
CA TYR A 206 12.57 12.01 -0.02
C TYR A 206 11.06 11.93 0.07
N ASP A 207 10.38 13.06 -0.11
CA ASP A 207 8.93 13.10 -0.20
C ASP A 207 8.49 12.65 -1.59
N ILE A 208 7.67 11.60 -1.64
CA ILE A 208 7.04 11.13 -2.87
C ILE A 208 5.56 11.47 -2.85
N SER A 209 5.14 12.27 -3.82
CA SER A 209 3.76 12.71 -3.95
C SER A 209 3.31 12.69 -5.41
N GLY A 210 2.00 12.61 -5.62
CA GLY A 210 1.37 12.84 -6.92
C GLY A 210 1.43 14.32 -7.33
N PRO A 211 0.78 14.69 -8.44
CA PRO A 211 0.77 16.07 -8.92
C PRO A 211 -0.20 16.98 -8.16
N ASP A 212 -1.12 16.41 -7.37
CA ASP A 212 -2.19 17.16 -6.73
C ASP A 212 -1.88 17.48 -5.28
N HIS A 213 -2.16 18.72 -4.90
CA HIS A 213 -2.32 19.15 -3.52
C HIS A 213 -3.81 19.19 -3.19
N ALA A 214 -4.25 18.44 -2.21
CA ALA A 214 -5.66 18.19 -1.97
C ALA A 214 -6.00 18.16 -0.47
N ARG A 215 -7.28 18.01 -0.16
CA ARG A 215 -7.75 17.73 1.21
C ARG A 215 -8.18 16.27 1.32
N TYR A 216 -8.15 15.70 2.52
CA TYR A 216 -8.63 14.31 2.71
C TYR A 216 -10.04 14.11 2.18
N ILE A 217 -10.93 15.09 2.38
CA ILE A 217 -12.31 15.06 1.86
C ILE A 217 -12.35 14.96 0.33
N SER A 218 -11.34 15.42 -0.38
CA SER A 218 -11.32 15.42 -1.85
C SER A 218 -11.27 14.01 -2.42
N ILE A 219 -10.54 13.07 -1.78
CA ILE A 219 -10.55 11.64 -2.21
C ILE A 219 -11.96 11.07 -2.11
N LEU A 220 -12.65 11.38 -1.02
CA LEU A 220 -14.04 10.93 -0.78
C LEU A 220 -14.98 11.48 -1.85
N HIS A 221 -14.86 12.78 -2.19
CA HIS A 221 -15.67 13.40 -3.23
C HIS A 221 -15.41 12.81 -4.62
N GLU A 222 -14.14 12.58 -4.97
CA GLU A 222 -13.79 11.91 -6.23
C GLU A 222 -14.32 10.47 -6.28
N TYR A 223 -14.25 9.74 -5.15
CA TYR A 223 -14.83 8.40 -5.07
C TYR A 223 -16.35 8.43 -5.32
N ILE A 224 -17.10 9.29 -4.62
CA ILE A 224 -18.54 9.43 -4.78
C ILE A 224 -18.91 9.80 -6.23
N SER A 225 -18.14 10.72 -6.83
CA SER A 225 -18.29 11.10 -8.23
C SER A 225 -18.07 9.92 -9.17
N ALA A 226 -17.01 9.13 -8.94
CA ALA A 226 -16.67 7.98 -9.78
C ALA A 226 -17.70 6.85 -9.70
N VAL A 227 -18.26 6.56 -8.52
CA VAL A 227 -19.31 5.53 -8.35
C VAL A 227 -20.68 5.99 -8.83
N ARG A 228 -20.87 7.29 -9.06
CA ARG A 228 -22.14 7.92 -9.48
C ARG A 228 -23.30 7.61 -8.54
N PHE A 229 -23.04 7.57 -7.26
CA PHE A 229 -24.04 7.34 -6.23
C PHE A 229 -24.03 8.50 -5.23
N PRO A 230 -24.94 9.48 -5.35
CA PRO A 230 -24.92 10.69 -4.55
C PRO A 230 -25.07 10.37 -3.05
N ARG A 231 -24.39 11.13 -2.21
CA ARG A 231 -24.44 11.07 -0.75
C ARG A 231 -24.80 12.44 -0.20
N LEU A 232 -25.60 12.46 0.84
CA LEU A 232 -25.79 13.68 1.62
C LEU A 232 -24.55 13.93 2.47
N ARG A 233 -24.06 15.15 2.49
CA ARG A 233 -22.89 15.56 3.26
C ARG A 233 -23.32 16.53 4.34
N LEU A 234 -22.85 16.32 5.56
CA LEU A 234 -23.25 17.14 6.69
C LEU A 234 -22.01 17.59 7.49
N PRO A 235 -21.72 18.89 7.54
CA PRO A 235 -20.71 19.41 8.45
C PRO A 235 -21.05 19.03 9.90
N VAL A 236 -20.08 18.50 10.63
CA VAL A 236 -20.25 18.13 12.03
C VAL A 236 -19.12 18.74 12.86
N TYR A 237 -19.46 19.22 14.05
CA TYR A 237 -18.53 19.89 14.95
C TYR A 237 -18.29 19.03 16.19
N GLY A 238 -17.13 19.19 16.82
CA GLY A 238 -16.81 18.53 18.10
C GLY A 238 -16.55 17.02 18.00
N VAL A 239 -16.42 16.44 16.82
CA VAL A 239 -16.10 15.03 16.64
C VAL A 239 -14.58 14.89 16.55
N SER A 240 -13.97 14.25 17.57
CA SER A 240 -12.54 13.94 17.56
C SER A 240 -12.24 12.78 16.61
N THR A 241 -11.02 12.75 16.03
CA THR A 241 -10.54 11.65 15.19
C THR A 241 -10.56 10.31 15.93
N ARG A 242 -10.23 10.29 17.24
CA ARG A 242 -10.30 9.08 18.06
C ARG A 242 -11.71 8.50 18.13
N LEU A 243 -12.73 9.35 18.34
CA LEU A 243 -14.12 8.90 18.33
C LEU A 243 -14.54 8.42 16.95
N ALA A 244 -14.19 9.17 15.90
CA ALA A 244 -14.47 8.81 14.51
C ALA A 244 -13.77 7.49 14.12
N GLY A 245 -12.53 7.26 14.53
CA GLY A 245 -11.79 6.02 14.30
C GLY A 245 -12.45 4.80 14.95
N ARG A 246 -12.86 4.93 16.23
CA ARG A 246 -13.57 3.86 16.95
C ARG A 246 -14.93 3.54 16.32
N LEU A 247 -15.69 4.54 15.95
CA LEU A 247 -16.96 4.34 15.26
C LEU A 247 -16.75 3.82 13.84
N GLY A 248 -15.78 4.37 13.11
CA GLY A 248 -15.42 3.96 11.76
C GLY A 248 -15.01 2.49 11.67
N GLY A 249 -14.31 1.98 12.69
CA GLY A 249 -13.95 0.56 12.78
C GLY A 249 -15.13 -0.42 12.78
N ARG A 250 -16.37 0.07 13.05
CA ARG A 250 -17.60 -0.73 12.91
C ARG A 250 -18.15 -0.76 11.49
N PHE A 251 -17.84 0.27 10.71
CA PHE A 251 -18.31 0.40 9.32
C PHE A 251 -17.30 -0.10 8.30
N VAL A 252 -16.03 -0.25 8.69
CA VAL A 252 -14.96 -0.71 7.81
C VAL A 252 -14.58 -2.14 8.22
N PRO A 253 -14.55 -3.11 7.29
CA PRO A 253 -14.21 -4.49 7.61
C PRO A 253 -12.71 -4.74 7.78
N ALA A 254 -11.91 -3.69 7.90
CA ALA A 254 -10.49 -3.74 8.28
C ALA A 254 -10.35 -3.91 9.81
N PRO A 255 -9.18 -4.34 10.32
CA PRO A 255 -8.92 -4.37 11.75
C PRO A 255 -9.19 -3.00 12.40
N SER A 256 -9.93 -2.99 13.51
CA SER A 256 -10.39 -1.75 14.16
C SER A 256 -9.23 -0.88 14.65
N SER A 257 -8.16 -1.49 15.19
CA SER A 257 -6.94 -0.80 15.60
C SER A 257 -6.29 -0.04 14.44
N LEU A 258 -6.16 -0.69 13.28
CA LEU A 258 -5.62 -0.08 12.09
C LEU A 258 -6.48 1.11 11.59
N THR A 259 -7.80 0.95 11.63
CA THR A 259 -8.73 2.02 11.25
C THR A 259 -8.63 3.20 12.22
N GLU A 260 -8.58 2.95 13.54
CA GLU A 260 -8.47 4.00 14.57
C GLU A 260 -7.17 4.80 14.40
N GLU A 261 -6.05 4.14 14.19
CA GLU A 261 -4.75 4.79 14.00
C GLU A 261 -4.68 5.63 12.73
N LEU A 262 -5.14 5.09 11.61
CA LEU A 262 -5.15 5.82 10.34
C LEU A 262 -6.11 7.03 10.40
N VAL A 263 -7.27 6.91 11.03
CA VAL A 263 -8.19 8.05 11.21
C VAL A 263 -7.59 9.08 12.17
N THR A 264 -6.89 8.64 13.22
CA THR A 264 -6.23 9.58 14.16
C THR A 264 -5.14 10.39 13.46
N SER A 265 -4.42 9.80 12.49
CA SER A 265 -3.42 10.51 11.70
C SER A 265 -3.98 11.65 10.83
N LEU A 266 -5.29 11.67 10.53
CA LEU A 266 -5.94 12.74 9.77
C LEU A 266 -6.00 14.07 10.54
N ASN A 267 -5.65 14.12 11.82
CA ASN A 267 -5.49 15.37 12.56
C ASN A 267 -4.36 16.24 12.03
N HIS A 268 -3.38 15.62 11.35
CA HIS A 268 -2.20 16.30 10.84
C HIS A 268 -2.30 16.48 9.33
N PRO A 269 -1.82 17.62 8.79
CA PRO A 269 -1.59 17.75 7.37
C PRO A 269 -0.53 16.72 6.93
N MET A 270 -0.76 16.11 5.78
CA MET A 270 0.15 15.14 5.18
C MET A 270 0.62 15.64 3.82
N THR A 271 1.33 16.78 3.87
CA THR A 271 1.85 17.47 2.68
C THR A 271 3.34 17.26 2.54
N ALA A 272 3.81 17.18 1.31
CA ALA A 272 5.23 17.09 1.02
C ALA A 272 5.94 18.37 1.44
N SER A 273 7.04 18.23 2.15
CA SER A 273 7.88 19.35 2.56
C SER A 273 8.89 19.75 1.47
N GLU A 274 9.11 18.86 0.49
CA GLU A 274 10.06 19.04 -0.60
C GLU A 274 9.68 18.17 -1.81
N HIS A 275 10.27 18.42 -2.97
CA HIS A 275 10.01 17.67 -4.22
C HIS A 275 11.29 17.32 -4.98
N ARG A 276 12.46 17.39 -4.35
CA ARG A 276 13.78 17.16 -4.99
C ARG A 276 13.91 15.79 -5.65
N ILE A 277 13.13 14.78 -5.20
CA ILE A 277 13.16 13.47 -5.84
C ILE A 277 12.76 13.54 -7.32
N ARG A 278 11.90 14.49 -7.71
CA ARG A 278 11.45 14.65 -9.11
C ARG A 278 12.57 15.12 -10.04
N ASP A 279 13.59 15.80 -9.50
CA ASP A 279 14.78 16.22 -10.24
C ASP A 279 15.78 15.07 -10.39
N LEU A 280 15.80 14.13 -9.43
CA LEU A 280 16.72 13.00 -9.37
C LEU A 280 16.17 11.75 -10.09
N ILE A 281 14.86 11.55 -10.00
CA ILE A 281 14.14 10.47 -10.64
C ILE A 281 13.04 11.09 -11.52
N PRO A 282 13.19 11.07 -12.84
CA PRO A 282 12.16 11.58 -13.74
C PRO A 282 10.82 10.89 -13.51
N PRO A 283 9.69 11.60 -13.65
CA PRO A 283 8.37 10.99 -13.53
C PRO A 283 8.19 9.88 -14.57
N PRO A 284 7.26 8.94 -14.33
CA PRO A 284 6.99 7.86 -15.27
C PRO A 284 6.47 8.41 -16.62
N GLU A 285 6.55 7.58 -17.66
CA GLU A 285 5.99 7.91 -18.96
C GLU A 285 4.51 8.33 -18.85
N GLY A 286 4.17 9.48 -19.41
CA GLY A 286 2.86 10.10 -19.27
C GLY A 286 2.70 10.97 -18.00
N GLY A 287 3.76 11.17 -17.21
CA GLY A 287 3.76 11.97 -16.00
C GLY A 287 3.20 11.25 -14.77
N LEU A 288 3.15 11.97 -13.66
CA LEU A 288 2.54 11.49 -12.43
C LEU A 288 1.01 11.41 -12.58
N THR A 289 0.40 10.43 -11.94
CA THR A 289 -1.04 10.15 -12.04
C THR A 289 -1.85 11.11 -11.16
N PRO A 290 -2.75 11.92 -11.73
CA PRO A 290 -3.64 12.75 -10.94
C PRO A 290 -4.52 11.93 -9.98
N MET A 291 -4.80 12.49 -8.79
CA MET A 291 -5.63 11.87 -7.75
C MET A 291 -6.97 11.36 -8.32
N ARG A 292 -7.63 12.19 -9.13
CA ARG A 292 -8.90 11.84 -9.78
C ARG A 292 -8.80 10.59 -10.63
N ASP A 293 -7.72 10.46 -11.40
CA ASP A 293 -7.53 9.34 -12.32
C ASP A 293 -7.15 8.07 -11.55
N ALA A 294 -6.32 8.19 -10.50
CA ALA A 294 -6.00 7.09 -9.60
C ALA A 294 -7.26 6.55 -8.88
N VAL A 295 -8.14 7.45 -8.39
CA VAL A 295 -9.42 7.06 -7.78
C VAL A 295 -10.33 6.37 -8.81
N ARG A 296 -10.45 6.90 -10.01
CA ARG A 296 -11.27 6.30 -11.09
C ARG A 296 -10.78 4.93 -11.49
N ALA A 297 -9.47 4.76 -11.71
CA ALA A 297 -8.86 3.47 -12.01
C ALA A 297 -9.16 2.45 -10.91
N SER A 298 -9.05 2.86 -9.64
CA SER A 298 -9.34 2.01 -8.48
C SER A 298 -10.82 1.59 -8.39
N VAL A 299 -11.75 2.48 -8.77
CA VAL A 299 -13.20 2.21 -8.78
C VAL A 299 -13.58 1.30 -9.95
N HIS A 300 -12.97 1.48 -11.11
CA HIS A 300 -13.28 0.70 -12.31
C HIS A 300 -12.49 -0.61 -12.38
N SER A 301 -11.86 -1.02 -11.28
CA SER A 301 -11.15 -2.29 -11.18
C SER A 301 -12.03 -3.47 -11.63
N PRO A 302 -11.59 -4.29 -12.59
CA PRO A 302 -12.29 -5.50 -12.99
C PRO A 302 -12.27 -6.56 -11.87
N SER A 303 -12.74 -7.77 -12.14
CA SER A 303 -12.57 -8.89 -11.22
C SER A 303 -11.10 -9.06 -10.83
N PRO A 304 -10.80 -9.38 -9.54
CA PRO A 304 -9.43 -9.52 -9.09
C PRO A 304 -8.62 -10.51 -9.94
N ARG A 305 -7.37 -10.15 -10.25
CA ARG A 305 -6.44 -10.97 -11.03
C ARG A 305 -5.18 -11.27 -10.22
N PRO A 306 -4.36 -12.25 -10.62
CA PRO A 306 -3.03 -12.42 -10.03
C PRO A 306 -2.23 -11.12 -10.07
N VAL A 307 -1.49 -10.82 -9.02
CA VAL A 307 -0.86 -9.49 -8.84
C VAL A 307 0.10 -9.09 -9.96
N CYS A 308 0.80 -10.05 -10.58
CA CYS A 308 1.69 -9.75 -11.71
C CYS A 308 0.95 -9.65 -13.06
N ASP A 309 -0.33 -10.01 -13.12
CA ASP A 309 -1.15 -9.99 -14.33
C ASP A 309 -2.17 -8.83 -14.30
N LEU A 310 -1.97 -7.87 -13.38
CA LEU A 310 -2.76 -6.65 -13.35
C LEU A 310 -2.44 -5.77 -14.57
N ASP A 311 -3.48 -5.41 -15.31
CA ASP A 311 -3.36 -4.47 -16.44
C ASP A 311 -3.06 -3.04 -15.95
N ASP A 312 -3.53 -2.72 -14.72
CA ASP A 312 -3.30 -1.46 -14.02
C ASP A 312 -3.04 -1.75 -12.54
N LEU A 313 -1.98 -1.15 -11.98
CA LEU A 313 -1.59 -1.35 -10.57
C LEU A 313 -2.65 -0.85 -9.57
N HIS A 314 -3.59 0.01 -10.00
CA HIS A 314 -4.73 0.44 -9.18
C HIS A 314 -5.80 -0.66 -9.01
N HIS A 315 -5.76 -1.73 -9.80
CA HIS A 315 -6.74 -2.79 -9.73
C HIS A 315 -6.49 -3.75 -8.56
N LEU A 316 -7.55 -4.43 -8.13
CA LEU A 316 -7.47 -5.46 -7.09
C LEU A 316 -6.73 -6.70 -7.57
N ALA A 317 -5.81 -7.17 -6.75
CA ALA A 317 -5.23 -8.49 -6.87
C ALA A 317 -6.02 -9.53 -6.06
N VAL A 318 -6.00 -10.80 -6.50
CA VAL A 318 -6.60 -11.92 -5.74
C VAL A 318 -5.94 -12.13 -4.37
N THR A 319 -4.73 -11.62 -4.20
CA THR A 319 -3.96 -11.68 -2.96
C THR A 319 -4.15 -10.49 -2.03
N ASP A 320 -4.84 -9.43 -2.49
CA ASP A 320 -5.22 -8.31 -1.64
C ASP A 320 -6.19 -8.78 -0.53
N PRO A 321 -6.32 -8.05 0.58
CA PRO A 321 -7.20 -8.47 1.67
C PRO A 321 -8.62 -8.79 1.20
N ALA A 322 -9.20 -9.88 1.70
CA ALA A 322 -10.52 -10.34 1.29
C ALA A 322 -11.64 -9.30 1.52
N TRP A 323 -11.41 -8.35 2.42
CA TRP A 323 -12.33 -7.24 2.67
C TRP A 323 -12.15 -6.07 1.68
N ALA A 324 -11.06 -6.00 0.89
CA ALA A 324 -10.84 -4.91 -0.05
C ALA A 324 -11.85 -4.91 -1.22
N GLY A 325 -12.08 -3.74 -1.82
CA GLY A 325 -12.90 -3.57 -3.02
C GLY A 325 -14.25 -2.90 -2.80
N GLY A 326 -14.62 -2.54 -1.56
CA GLY A 326 -15.87 -1.86 -1.23
C GLY A 326 -17.13 -2.70 -1.47
N ASP A 327 -18.25 -2.29 -0.89
CA ASP A 327 -19.51 -3.03 -1.00
C ASP A 327 -20.18 -2.84 -2.37
N LEU A 328 -20.14 -1.63 -2.93
CA LEU A 328 -20.76 -1.34 -4.23
C LEU A 328 -20.12 -2.11 -5.39
N LEU A 329 -18.80 -2.22 -5.41
CA LEU A 329 -18.10 -3.00 -6.43
C LEU A 329 -18.35 -4.50 -6.27
N ARG A 330 -18.38 -5.00 -5.03
CA ARG A 330 -18.74 -6.40 -4.75
C ARG A 330 -20.15 -6.73 -5.24
N ALA A 331 -21.13 -5.87 -4.95
CA ALA A 331 -22.50 -6.04 -5.41
C ALA A 331 -22.58 -6.02 -6.95
N LYS A 332 -21.91 -5.07 -7.62
CA LYS A 332 -21.85 -5.01 -9.09
C LYS A 332 -21.23 -6.28 -9.70
N ARG A 333 -20.17 -6.81 -9.12
CA ARG A 333 -19.52 -8.06 -9.56
C ARG A 333 -20.44 -9.25 -9.40
N ALA A 334 -21.07 -9.40 -8.21
CA ALA A 334 -22.01 -10.49 -7.96
C ALA A 334 -23.19 -10.48 -8.95
N ILE A 335 -23.74 -9.30 -9.26
CA ILE A 335 -24.80 -9.15 -10.26
C ILE A 335 -24.26 -9.51 -11.67
N GLY A 336 -23.09 -9.03 -12.04
CA GLY A 336 -22.47 -9.32 -13.33
C GLY A 336 -22.16 -10.81 -13.54
N GLU A 337 -21.68 -11.49 -12.50
CA GLU A 337 -21.42 -12.93 -12.51
C GLU A 337 -22.71 -13.74 -12.63
N THR A 338 -23.78 -13.32 -11.93
CA THR A 338 -25.09 -13.97 -12.01
C THR A 338 -25.69 -13.84 -13.42
N ILE A 339 -25.64 -12.63 -14.01
CA ILE A 339 -26.15 -12.39 -15.37
C ILE A 339 -25.28 -13.15 -16.39
N GLY A 340 -23.94 -13.11 -16.28
CA GLY A 340 -23.02 -13.82 -17.14
C GLY A 340 -23.16 -15.34 -17.02
N GLY A 341 -23.41 -15.86 -15.82
CA GLY A 341 -23.69 -17.26 -15.56
C GLY A 341 -24.99 -17.71 -16.22
N THR A 342 -26.04 -16.93 -16.09
CA THR A 342 -27.36 -17.19 -16.69
C THR A 342 -27.29 -17.18 -18.22
N LEU A 343 -26.58 -16.21 -18.82
CA LEU A 343 -26.36 -16.14 -20.26
C LEU A 343 -25.56 -17.33 -20.82
N ARG A 344 -24.51 -17.77 -20.11
CA ARG A 344 -23.72 -18.95 -20.49
C ARG A 344 -24.53 -20.26 -20.39
N MET A 345 -25.39 -20.35 -19.39
CA MET A 345 -26.29 -21.50 -19.21
C MET A 345 -27.36 -21.53 -20.30
N SER A 346 -27.95 -20.37 -20.65
CA SER A 346 -28.91 -20.24 -21.76
C SER A 346 -28.28 -20.58 -23.11
N ALA A 347 -27.03 -20.13 -23.36
CA ALA A 347 -26.29 -20.47 -24.58
C ALA A 347 -25.93 -21.98 -24.68
N ARG A 348 -25.60 -22.62 -23.56
CA ARG A 348 -25.38 -24.08 -23.52
C ARG A 348 -26.67 -24.84 -23.79
N ILE A 349 -27.80 -24.43 -23.23
CA ILE A 349 -29.11 -25.06 -23.48
C ILE A 349 -29.53 -24.86 -24.93
N ALA A 350 -29.33 -23.68 -25.51
CA ALA A 350 -29.61 -23.40 -26.92
C ALA A 350 -28.72 -24.22 -27.85
N GLY A 351 -27.45 -24.41 -27.53
CA GLY A 351 -26.50 -25.25 -28.29
C GLY A 351 -26.81 -26.74 -28.26
N THR A 352 -27.49 -27.24 -27.21
CA THR A 352 -27.94 -28.63 -27.10
C THR A 352 -29.26 -28.90 -27.79
N LEU A 353 -30.04 -27.85 -28.14
CA LEU A 353 -31.36 -27.99 -28.78
C LEU A 353 -31.32 -27.81 -30.33
N LEU A 354 -30.16 -27.49 -30.91
CA LEU A 354 -30.01 -27.41 -32.35
C LEU A 354 -29.56 -28.81 -32.88
N PRO A 355 -30.40 -29.50 -33.67
CA PRO A 355 -29.99 -30.76 -34.27
C PRO A 355 -28.85 -30.53 -35.26
N SER A 356 -27.81 -31.33 -35.19
CA SER A 356 -26.75 -31.44 -36.19
C SER A 356 -27.40 -31.69 -37.57
N ARG A 357 -27.40 -30.69 -38.44
CA ARG A 357 -27.67 -30.94 -39.86
C ARG A 357 -26.47 -31.67 -40.44
N GLY A 358 -26.71 -32.95 -40.81
CA GLY A 358 -25.79 -33.78 -41.59
C GLY A 358 -25.58 -33.24 -43.02
#